data_abacbda731bf120f81830200dc70c3f9
#
_entry.id   abacbda731bf120f81830200dc70c3f9
#
_cell.length_a   1.000
_cell.length_b   1.000
_cell.length_c   1.000
_cell.angle_alpha   90.00
_cell.angle_beta   90.00
_cell.angle_gamma   90.00
#
_symmetry.space_group_name_H-M   'P 1'
#
loop_
_entity.id
_entity.type
_entity.pdbx_description
1 polymer ?
#
loop_
_entity_poly.entity_id
_entity_poly.type
_entity_poly.pdbx_seq_one_letter_code
_entity_poly.pdbx_strand_id
1 'polypeptide(L)'
;YSREIMHDLESRYCTINTGNLVVDAFVSNLLLQAKSLGIALQTDLKFDKDILPINDYHMTIILGNLLDNALNACKNQLNAKIKVSLRSADDNFSIHVANTYVITSPDKAPEDFESTDFIHGYGLKNVKNSAETCGGFCVIQHENDIYSVTVIVPMSS
;
A
#
# COMPACT_ATOMS: atom_id res chain seq x y z
N TYR A 1 4.22 -34.12 13.17
CA TYR A 1 5.49 -33.47 12.85
C TYR A 1 5.41 -32.66 11.56
N SER A 2 4.96 -33.27 10.48
CA SER A 2 4.79 -32.57 9.21
C SER A 2 3.65 -31.56 9.22
N ARG A 3 2.61 -31.77 10.02
CA ARG A 3 1.49 -30.83 10.17
C ARG A 3 1.91 -29.56 10.88
N GLU A 4 2.76 -29.64 11.89
CA GLU A 4 3.25 -28.46 12.59
C GLU A 4 4.13 -27.60 11.70
N ILE A 5 4.99 -28.24 10.89
CA ILE A 5 5.84 -27.52 9.92
C ILE A 5 4.98 -26.89 8.83
N MET A 6 3.98 -27.60 8.33
CA MET A 6 3.06 -27.06 7.31
C MET A 6 2.25 -25.89 7.85
N HIS A 7 1.74 -26.03 9.08
CA HIS A 7 1.00 -24.95 9.72
C HIS A 7 1.88 -23.72 9.95
N ASP A 8 3.13 -23.93 10.36
CA ASP A 8 4.10 -22.85 10.54
C ASP A 8 4.41 -22.15 9.19
N LEU A 9 4.57 -22.93 8.13
CA LEU A 9 4.80 -22.39 6.79
C LEU A 9 3.56 -21.64 6.30
N GLU A 10 2.37 -22.18 6.48
CA GLU A 10 1.13 -21.53 6.12
C GLU A 10 0.94 -20.21 6.89
N SER A 11 1.22 -20.20 8.19
CA SER A 11 1.10 -19.01 8.99
C SER A 11 2.13 -17.94 8.62
N ARG A 12 3.29 -18.34 8.07
CA ARG A 12 4.32 -17.41 7.62
C ARG A 12 4.03 -16.84 6.24
N TYR A 13 3.43 -17.63 5.34
CA TYR A 13 3.26 -17.25 3.94
C TYR A 13 1.82 -16.91 3.55
N CYS A 14 0.84 -17.30 4.38
CA CYS A 14 -0.58 -17.13 4.07
C CYS A 14 -1.33 -16.40 5.19
N THR A 15 -0.70 -15.41 5.83
CA THR A 15 -1.34 -14.63 6.89
C THR A 15 -2.41 -13.68 6.36
N ILE A 16 -2.35 -13.34 5.07
CA ILE A 16 -3.32 -12.46 4.43
C ILE A 16 -4.14 -13.30 3.46
N ASN A 17 -5.43 -13.37 3.72
CA ASN A 17 -6.33 -14.13 2.86
C ASN A 17 -7.67 -13.39 2.72
N THR A 18 -7.69 -12.39 1.85
CA THR A 18 -8.91 -11.65 1.52
C THR A 18 -9.72 -12.37 0.45
N GLY A 19 -9.11 -13.31 -0.25
CA GLY A 19 -9.67 -13.98 -1.41
C GLY A 19 -9.34 -13.31 -2.73
N ASN A 20 -8.76 -12.10 -2.70
CA ASN A 20 -8.25 -11.46 -3.90
C ASN A 20 -6.76 -11.77 -4.03
N LEU A 21 -6.38 -12.47 -5.10
CA LEU A 21 -5.00 -12.96 -5.26
C LEU A 21 -3.99 -11.83 -5.34
N VAL A 22 -4.32 -10.73 -6.00
CA VAL A 22 -3.40 -9.59 -6.15
C VAL A 22 -3.16 -8.92 -4.80
N VAL A 23 -4.22 -8.63 -4.07
CA VAL A 23 -4.12 -8.02 -2.73
C VAL A 23 -3.33 -8.93 -1.80
N ASP A 24 -3.68 -10.20 -1.77
CA ASP A 24 -3.04 -11.16 -0.88
C ASP A 24 -1.54 -11.30 -1.16
N ALA A 25 -1.16 -11.34 -2.44
CA ALA A 25 0.24 -11.45 -2.83
C ALA A 25 1.05 -10.23 -2.42
N PHE A 26 0.54 -9.03 -2.74
CA PHE A 26 1.27 -7.79 -2.44
C PHE A 26 1.36 -7.50 -0.95
N VAL A 27 0.26 -7.68 -0.21
CA VAL A 27 0.24 -7.38 1.22
C VAL A 27 1.04 -8.42 2.00
N SER A 28 0.97 -9.70 1.61
CA SER A 28 1.78 -10.75 2.24
C SER A 28 3.27 -10.50 2.02
N ASN A 29 3.66 -10.10 0.82
CA ASN A 29 5.05 -9.77 0.53
C ASN A 29 5.52 -8.56 1.36
N LEU A 30 4.68 -7.54 1.48
CA LEU A 30 4.99 -6.39 2.32
C LEU A 30 5.19 -6.81 3.78
N LEU A 31 4.32 -7.69 4.28
CA LEU A 31 4.42 -8.20 5.65
C LEU A 31 5.76 -8.89 5.89
N LEU A 32 6.20 -9.72 4.96
CA LEU A 32 7.49 -10.40 5.06
C LEU A 32 8.66 -9.41 5.06
N GLN A 33 8.63 -8.45 4.15
CA GLN A 33 9.69 -7.45 4.03
C GLN A 33 9.73 -6.51 5.24
N ALA A 34 8.57 -6.07 5.71
CA ALA A 34 8.47 -5.21 6.89
C ALA A 34 9.02 -5.93 8.12
N LYS A 35 8.67 -7.19 8.30
CA LYS A 35 9.17 -8.00 9.41
C LYS A 35 10.69 -8.13 9.35
N SER A 36 11.24 -8.38 8.17
CA SER A 36 12.69 -8.49 7.97
C SER A 36 13.42 -7.18 8.27
N LEU A 37 12.79 -6.05 8.02
CA LEU A 37 13.40 -4.73 8.20
C LEU A 37 13.06 -4.08 9.55
N GLY A 38 12.30 -4.76 10.40
CA GLY A 38 11.89 -4.20 11.69
C GLY A 38 10.86 -3.08 11.59
N ILE A 39 10.07 -3.06 10.51
CA ILE A 39 9.02 -2.08 10.29
C ILE A 39 7.71 -2.61 10.87
N ALA A 40 7.02 -1.81 11.69
CA ALA A 40 5.71 -2.18 12.21
C ALA A 40 4.66 -1.99 11.10
N LEU A 41 3.92 -3.05 10.80
CA LEU A 41 2.88 -3.01 9.77
C LEU A 41 1.51 -3.21 10.40
N GLN A 42 0.59 -2.32 10.05
CA GLN A 42 -0.82 -2.43 10.43
C GLN A 42 -1.64 -2.56 9.14
N THR A 43 -2.53 -3.53 9.10
CA THR A 43 -3.41 -3.74 7.95
C THR A 43 -4.88 -3.68 8.36
N ASP A 44 -5.70 -3.11 7.49
CA ASP A 44 -7.15 -3.08 7.63
C ASP A 44 -7.74 -3.41 6.26
N LEU A 45 -8.18 -4.66 6.09
CA LEU A 45 -8.61 -5.19 4.81
C LEU A 45 -10.08 -5.59 4.91
N LYS A 46 -10.98 -4.62 4.70
CA LYS A 46 -12.43 -4.81 4.84
C LYS A 46 -13.13 -4.47 3.54
N PHE A 47 -13.19 -5.44 2.63
CA PHE A 47 -13.85 -5.28 1.35
C PHE A 47 -14.42 -6.61 0.89
N ASP A 48 -15.37 -6.55 -0.03
CA ASP A 48 -15.92 -7.74 -0.69
C ASP A 48 -15.10 -8.02 -1.95
N LYS A 49 -14.43 -9.17 -1.97
CA LYS A 49 -13.57 -9.57 -3.09
C LYS A 49 -14.32 -9.71 -4.41
N ASP A 50 -15.64 -9.96 -4.36
CA ASP A 50 -16.47 -10.19 -5.53
C ASP A 50 -17.03 -8.90 -6.12
N ILE A 51 -16.90 -7.78 -5.39
CA ILE A 51 -17.42 -6.48 -5.82
C ILE A 51 -16.31 -5.44 -5.69
N LEU A 52 -15.36 -5.46 -6.62
CA LEU A 52 -14.27 -4.49 -6.66
C LEU A 52 -14.36 -3.65 -7.94
N PRO A 53 -14.27 -2.32 -7.83
CA PRO A 53 -14.31 -1.44 -8.99
C PRO A 53 -12.97 -1.33 -9.72
N ILE A 54 -11.97 -2.08 -9.27
CA ILE A 54 -10.60 -2.05 -9.82
C ILE A 54 -10.27 -3.47 -10.28
N ASN A 55 -9.86 -3.62 -11.55
CA ASN A 55 -9.44 -4.92 -12.05
C ASN A 55 -8.01 -5.27 -11.58
N ASP A 56 -7.58 -6.50 -11.84
CA ASP A 56 -6.29 -6.99 -11.38
C ASP A 56 -5.12 -6.18 -11.93
N TYR A 57 -5.24 -5.71 -13.18
CA TYR A 57 -4.18 -4.91 -13.81
C TYR A 57 -3.96 -3.60 -13.06
N HIS A 58 -5.04 -2.84 -12.82
CA HIS A 58 -4.94 -1.57 -12.10
C HIS A 58 -4.62 -1.76 -10.62
N MET A 59 -5.13 -2.83 -10.00
CA MET A 59 -4.79 -3.17 -8.61
C MET A 59 -3.29 -3.42 -8.46
N THR A 60 -2.69 -4.14 -9.41
CA THR A 60 -1.25 -4.41 -9.44
C THR A 60 -0.45 -3.11 -9.52
N ILE A 61 -0.86 -2.20 -10.40
CA ILE A 61 -0.17 -0.91 -10.55
C ILE A 61 -0.27 -0.09 -9.28
N ILE A 62 -1.47 0.02 -8.73
CA ILE A 62 -1.71 0.85 -7.56
C ILE A 62 -0.97 0.29 -6.33
N LEU A 63 -1.23 -0.96 -5.99
CA LEU A 63 -0.61 -1.58 -4.81
C LEU A 63 0.91 -1.70 -4.96
N GLY A 64 1.38 -2.15 -6.12
CA GLY A 64 2.81 -2.31 -6.34
C GLY A 64 3.56 -1.02 -6.09
N ASN A 65 3.08 0.09 -6.66
CA ASN A 65 3.75 1.38 -6.50
C ASN A 65 3.60 1.95 -5.09
N LEU A 66 2.40 1.88 -4.52
CA LEU A 66 2.18 2.46 -3.17
C LEU A 66 2.95 1.70 -2.10
N LEU A 67 2.97 0.37 -2.15
CA LEU A 67 3.66 -0.43 -1.15
C LEU A 67 5.18 -0.30 -1.29
N ASP A 68 5.70 -0.26 -2.51
CA ASP A 68 7.12 -0.02 -2.74
C ASP A 68 7.56 1.35 -2.22
N ASN A 69 6.76 2.38 -2.48
CA ASN A 69 7.06 3.73 -1.99
C ASN A 69 7.12 3.77 -0.46
N ALA A 70 6.14 3.16 0.20
CA ALA A 70 6.09 3.12 1.65
C ALA A 70 7.29 2.36 2.22
N LEU A 71 7.61 1.21 1.64
CA LEU A 71 8.72 0.39 2.10
C LEU A 71 10.06 1.12 1.94
N ASN A 72 10.27 1.74 0.77
CA ASN A 72 11.50 2.48 0.50
C ASN A 72 11.65 3.69 1.42
N ALA A 73 10.55 4.38 1.73
CA ALA A 73 10.58 5.52 2.65
C ALA A 73 10.95 5.08 4.07
N CYS A 74 10.60 3.87 4.47
CA CYS A 74 10.83 3.37 5.81
C CYS A 74 12.19 2.69 5.99
N LYS A 75 12.88 2.36 4.91
CA LYS A 75 14.23 1.79 5.00
C LYS A 75 15.14 2.81 5.69
N ASN A 76 15.97 2.33 6.62
CA ASN A 76 16.90 3.15 7.37
C ASN A 76 16.25 4.10 8.39
N GLN A 77 14.96 3.95 8.67
CA GLN A 77 14.30 4.67 9.76
C GLN A 77 14.26 3.80 11.01
N LEU A 78 14.42 4.44 12.17
CA LEU A 78 14.17 3.78 13.45
C LEU A 78 12.68 3.89 13.78
N ASN A 79 12.09 2.79 14.24
CA ASN A 79 10.67 2.74 14.64
C ASN A 79 9.71 3.12 13.50
N ALA A 80 10.06 2.73 12.28
CA ALA A 80 9.22 2.99 11.12
C ALA A 80 7.91 2.20 11.21
N LYS A 81 6.85 2.82 10.70
CA LYS A 81 5.51 2.21 10.68
C LYS A 81 4.87 2.39 9.32
N ILE A 82 4.16 1.35 8.87
CA ILE A 82 3.36 1.40 7.65
C ILE A 82 1.95 0.96 7.99
N LYS A 83 0.96 1.66 7.43
CA LYS A 83 -0.45 1.28 7.54
C LYS A 83 -1.01 1.09 6.13
N VAL A 84 -1.65 -0.05 5.90
CA VAL A 84 -2.34 -0.35 4.64
C VAL A 84 -3.80 -0.60 4.94
N SER A 85 -4.68 0.13 4.27
CA SER A 85 -6.12 -0.02 4.45
C SER A 85 -6.78 -0.13 3.09
N LEU A 86 -7.53 -1.20 2.87
CA LEU A 86 -8.40 -1.39 1.71
C LEU A 86 -9.81 -1.58 2.23
N ARG A 87 -10.70 -0.64 1.90
CA ARG A 87 -12.06 -0.65 2.45
C ARG A 87 -13.11 -0.29 1.41
N SER A 88 -14.20 -1.03 1.46
CA SER A 88 -15.43 -0.66 0.77
C SER A 88 -16.33 0.04 1.79
N ALA A 89 -16.73 1.26 1.52
CA ALA A 89 -17.60 2.02 2.40
C ALA A 89 -18.49 2.92 1.56
N ASP A 90 -19.81 2.86 1.83
CA ASP A 90 -20.79 3.61 1.08
C ASP A 90 -20.70 3.28 -0.42
N ASP A 91 -20.48 4.25 -1.26
CA ASP A 91 -20.42 4.07 -2.71
C ASP A 91 -19.00 4.06 -3.25
N ASN A 92 -17.99 3.95 -2.37
CA ASN A 92 -16.59 4.04 -2.77
C ASN A 92 -15.76 2.89 -2.24
N PHE A 93 -14.72 2.57 -2.99
CA PHE A 93 -13.64 1.69 -2.56
C PHE A 93 -12.39 2.56 -2.38
N SER A 94 -11.70 2.39 -1.25
CA SER A 94 -10.50 3.18 -0.96
C SER A 94 -9.29 2.29 -0.69
N ILE A 95 -8.15 2.73 -1.20
CA ILE A 95 -6.83 2.15 -0.91
C ILE A 95 -6.02 3.26 -0.24
N HIS A 96 -5.64 3.04 1.02
CA HIS A 96 -4.89 4.02 1.80
C HIS A 96 -3.59 3.38 2.27
N VAL A 97 -2.46 3.99 1.92
CA VAL A 97 -1.14 3.54 2.36
C VAL A 97 -0.44 4.72 3.03
N ALA A 98 -0.08 4.56 4.28
CA ALA A 98 0.58 5.58 5.07
C ALA A 98 1.89 5.03 5.64
N ASN A 99 2.89 5.89 5.75
CA ASN A 99 4.16 5.51 6.36
C ASN A 99 4.72 6.68 7.16
N THR A 100 5.49 6.34 8.19
CA THR A 100 6.27 7.35 8.89
C THR A 100 7.29 7.96 7.92
N TYR A 101 7.51 9.26 8.08
CA TYR A 101 8.41 10.00 7.23
C TYR A 101 9.26 10.92 8.08
N VAL A 102 10.57 10.74 8.00
CA VAL A 102 11.52 11.57 8.73
C VAL A 102 12.14 12.55 7.75
N ILE A 103 11.97 13.84 8.02
CA ILE A 103 12.62 14.88 7.24
C ILE A 103 14.08 14.93 7.68
N THR A 104 14.96 14.34 6.87
CA THR A 104 16.40 14.33 7.16
C THR A 104 17.10 15.58 6.66
N SER A 105 16.43 16.36 5.83
CA SER A 105 16.93 17.60 5.27
C SER A 105 15.76 18.57 5.09
N PRO A 106 15.86 19.84 5.57
CA PRO A 106 14.78 20.80 5.39
C PRO A 106 14.47 21.12 3.93
N ASP A 107 15.35 20.73 3.03
CA ASP A 107 15.17 20.96 1.59
C ASP A 107 14.39 19.83 0.89
N LYS A 108 14.03 18.77 1.61
CA LYS A 108 13.27 17.66 1.05
C LYS A 108 11.86 17.61 1.64
N ALA A 109 10.99 18.44 1.12
CA ALA A 109 9.56 18.32 1.39
C ALA A 109 8.98 17.13 0.62
N PRO A 110 7.87 16.53 1.06
CA PRO A 110 7.24 15.41 0.36
C PRO A 110 6.88 15.73 -1.10
N GLU A 111 6.65 16.97 -1.40
CA GLU A 111 6.37 17.44 -2.76
C GLU A 111 7.63 17.31 -3.64
N ASP A 112 8.80 17.51 -3.07
CA ASP A 112 10.07 17.33 -3.78
C ASP A 112 10.39 15.86 -4.02
N PHE A 113 9.76 14.96 -3.26
CA PHE A 113 9.89 13.53 -3.44
C PHE A 113 9.35 13.07 -4.80
N GLU A 114 8.29 13.72 -5.28
CA GLU A 114 7.73 13.44 -6.60
C GLU A 114 8.64 13.91 -7.73
N SER A 115 9.41 14.97 -7.49
CA SER A 115 10.21 15.61 -8.55
C SER A 115 11.68 15.18 -8.55
N THR A 116 12.23 14.77 -7.40
CA THR A 116 13.66 14.47 -7.29
C THR A 116 13.99 12.99 -7.34
N ASP A 117 13.05 12.12 -7.01
CA ASP A 117 13.26 10.69 -7.12
C ASP A 117 12.66 10.18 -8.43
N PHE A 118 13.51 10.04 -9.41
CA PHE A 118 13.14 9.64 -10.77
C PHE A 118 12.33 8.33 -10.80
N ILE A 119 12.62 7.42 -9.88
CA ILE A 119 11.95 6.13 -9.83
C ILE A 119 10.57 6.28 -9.17
N HIS A 120 10.47 7.04 -8.09
CA HIS A 120 9.22 7.23 -7.34
C HIS A 120 8.25 8.19 -8.03
N GLY A 121 8.76 9.16 -8.78
CA GLY A 121 7.92 10.08 -9.55
C GLY A 121 7.05 9.35 -10.56
N TYR A 122 7.59 8.36 -11.24
CA TYR A 122 6.83 7.54 -12.18
C TYR A 122 5.82 6.64 -11.48
N GLY A 123 6.16 6.13 -10.30
CA GLY A 123 5.25 5.29 -9.53
C GLY A 123 3.96 6.00 -9.17
N LEU A 124 4.06 7.21 -8.62
CA LEU A 124 2.88 7.99 -8.24
C LEU A 124 2.08 8.44 -9.46
N LYS A 125 2.75 8.79 -10.54
CA LYS A 125 2.08 9.14 -11.79
C LYS A 125 1.26 7.96 -12.31
N ASN A 126 1.81 6.76 -12.26
CA ASN A 126 1.11 5.55 -12.67
C ASN A 126 -0.10 5.27 -11.78
N VAL A 127 0.03 5.52 -10.47
CA VAL A 127 -1.09 5.37 -9.52
C VAL A 127 -2.21 6.35 -9.89
N LYS A 128 -1.87 7.61 -10.11
CA LYS A 128 -2.86 8.63 -10.49
C LYS A 128 -3.58 8.24 -11.77
N ASN A 129 -2.82 7.82 -12.79
CA ASN A 129 -3.40 7.43 -14.08
C ASN A 129 -4.33 6.22 -13.94
N SER A 130 -3.93 5.21 -13.15
CA SER A 130 -4.78 4.04 -12.92
C SER A 130 -6.04 4.40 -12.15
N ALA A 131 -5.94 5.25 -11.12
CA ALA A 131 -7.09 5.70 -10.37
C ALA A 131 -8.09 6.44 -11.28
N GLU A 132 -7.59 7.34 -12.11
CA GLU A 132 -8.43 8.10 -13.06
C GLU A 132 -9.08 7.18 -14.09
N THR A 133 -8.35 6.21 -14.62
CA THR A 133 -8.91 5.23 -15.56
C THR A 133 -10.05 4.43 -14.92
N CYS A 134 -9.98 4.16 -13.63
CA CYS A 134 -11.05 3.49 -12.91
C CYS A 134 -12.18 4.42 -12.48
N GLY A 135 -12.13 5.68 -12.86
CA GLY A 135 -13.16 6.66 -12.52
C GLY A 135 -12.96 7.34 -11.17
N GLY A 136 -11.82 7.14 -10.55
CA GLY A 136 -11.52 7.69 -9.25
C GLY A 136 -10.42 8.74 -9.25
N PHE A 137 -9.81 8.93 -8.10
CA PHE A 137 -8.76 9.93 -7.93
C PHE A 137 -7.80 9.51 -6.81
N CYS A 138 -6.70 10.23 -6.72
CA CYS A 138 -5.63 9.98 -5.78
C CYS A 138 -5.35 11.23 -4.96
N VAL A 139 -5.21 11.08 -3.65
CA VAL A 139 -4.91 12.18 -2.72
C VAL A 139 -3.62 11.88 -2.00
N ILE A 140 -2.70 12.82 -2.01
CA ILE A 140 -1.42 12.73 -1.29
C ILE A 140 -1.47 13.70 -0.11
N GLN A 141 -1.12 13.20 1.08
CA GLN A 141 -1.11 14.01 2.29
C GLN A 141 0.18 13.80 3.06
N HIS A 142 0.66 14.86 3.69
CA HIS A 142 1.77 14.80 4.61
C HIS A 142 1.43 15.65 5.84
N GLU A 143 1.32 14.98 6.98
CA GLU A 143 0.93 15.63 8.23
C GLU A 143 1.54 14.88 9.41
N ASN A 144 2.14 15.61 10.36
CA ASN A 144 2.67 15.04 11.60
C ASN A 144 3.64 13.88 11.38
N ASP A 145 4.59 14.04 10.46
CA ASP A 145 5.59 13.02 10.12
C ASP A 145 5.01 11.74 9.53
N ILE A 146 3.80 11.82 9.01
CA ILE A 146 3.13 10.73 8.29
C ILE A 146 2.90 11.17 6.85
N TYR A 147 3.38 10.38 5.92
CA TYR A 147 3.11 10.53 4.49
C TYR A 147 2.08 9.49 4.07
N SER A 148 1.04 9.91 3.37
CA SER A 148 0.02 8.97 2.94
C SER A 148 -0.47 9.26 1.53
N VAL A 149 -0.87 8.19 0.85
CA VAL A 149 -1.53 8.25 -0.44
C VAL A 149 -2.83 7.48 -0.33
N THR A 150 -3.90 8.10 -0.77
CA THR A 150 -5.23 7.48 -0.76
C THR A 150 -5.79 7.49 -2.18
N VAL A 151 -6.19 6.32 -2.66
CA VAL A 151 -6.89 6.16 -3.92
C VAL A 151 -8.36 5.89 -3.60
N ILE A 152 -9.26 6.64 -4.23
CA ILE A 152 -10.70 6.49 -4.03
C ILE A 152 -11.34 6.24 -5.39
N VAL A 153 -12.09 5.15 -5.51
CA VAL A 153 -12.74 4.75 -6.76
C VAL A 153 -14.21 4.45 -6.46
N PRO A 154 -15.14 4.99 -7.26
CA PRO A 154 -16.56 4.70 -7.05
C PRO A 154 -16.87 3.22 -7.31
N MET A 155 -17.78 2.65 -6.50
CA MET A 155 -18.16 1.24 -6.58
C MET A 155 -19.02 0.94 -7.81
N SER A 156 -19.79 1.89 -8.26
CA SER A 156 -20.66 1.70 -9.42
C SER A 156 -20.46 2.81 -10.44
N SER A 157 -20.47 2.42 -11.68
CA SER A 157 -20.43 3.35 -12.80
C SER A 157 -21.81 3.93 -13.06
#